data_dc6b7d1cf6d36e4a2b2acd0975411a73
#
_entry.id   dc6b7d1cf6d36e4a2b2acd0975411a73
#
_cell.length_a   1.000
_cell.length_b   1.000
_cell.length_c   1.000
_cell.angle_alpha   90.00
_cell.angle_beta   90.00
_cell.angle_gamma   90.00
#
_symmetry.space_group_name_H-M   'P 1'
#
loop_
_entity.id
_entity.type
_entity.pdbx_description
1 polymer ?
#
loop_
_entity_poly.entity_id
_entity_poly.type
_entity_poly.pdbx_seq_one_letter_code
_entity_poly.pdbx_strand_id
1 'polypeptide(L)'
;MLVIAVVSAEAGLTSFASPHGDAPPPTPVPPHGSLSPFPTSLTTPTDPTVAPTLTARSAVLADLRSGDVMYEKAADQPVPIASITKIMTALIALDRTRLADVVSVDPRAVFRRRDYGASSTLGLRAGERITVENLLYAMMLGSANDAALALAIDIAGSEQAFVRVMNARASRLGMRHTIFYSATGLDDRGRSTARDLLRLVRVVEAIDGFDRITATRFRTIPASQGPDRRIQNRNALLWLYPGTFGSKTGSTLLAGSCLIASAARGDRRLVAIVLGAPHDPFSDAAALLAYGFDGFTKRTLASEGGDEGTLAIRGGAVPVVAGAELSALIPTTSIDHLRERISADPRAAFPPIPGSRVGTLLVSIPGHTIGSVPLIVSAVPPPPASSGPWWVRAGISLGRSIVGAVRALSG
;
A
#
# COMPACT_ATOMS: atom_id res chain seq x y z
N MET A 1 -9.81 -9.51 -12.92
CA MET A 1 -10.89 -8.77 -12.25
C MET A 1 -10.22 -7.54 -11.62
N LEU A 2 -10.50 -6.37 -12.18
CA LEU A 2 -9.90 -5.11 -11.75
C LEU A 2 -10.77 -4.55 -10.61
N VAL A 3 -10.19 -4.31 -9.44
CA VAL A 3 -10.86 -3.66 -8.32
C VAL A 3 -10.24 -2.28 -8.15
N ILE A 4 -11.04 -1.24 -8.29
CA ILE A 4 -10.63 0.14 -8.01
C ILE A 4 -11.44 0.61 -6.81
N ALA A 5 -10.77 1.01 -5.74
CA ALA A 5 -11.42 1.53 -4.54
C ALA A 5 -11.34 3.06 -4.48
N VAL A 6 -12.34 3.67 -3.88
CA VAL A 6 -12.51 5.12 -3.73
C VAL A 6 -11.91 5.61 -2.44
N VAL A 7 -11.25 6.75 -2.49
CA VAL A 7 -10.66 7.43 -1.34
C VAL A 7 -11.53 8.59 -0.90
N SER A 8 -11.85 8.62 0.37
CA SER A 8 -12.33 9.83 1.05
C SER A 8 -11.18 10.45 1.84
N ALA A 9 -11.01 11.77 1.65
CA ALA A 9 -10.17 12.76 2.31
C ALA A 9 -9.62 12.42 3.72
N GLU A 10 -8.48 12.77 4.07
CA GLU A 10 -7.71 13.94 4.39
C GLU A 10 -6.48 13.61 5.26
N ALA A 11 -5.37 14.21 5.02
CA ALA A 11 -4.56 14.95 5.98
C ALA A 11 -3.29 15.44 5.29
N GLY A 12 -3.05 16.73 5.35
CA GLY A 12 -1.88 17.37 4.77
C GLY A 12 -0.58 16.81 5.36
N LEU A 13 0.36 16.46 4.48
CA LEU A 13 1.73 16.13 4.84
C LEU A 13 2.70 16.87 3.94
N THR A 14 3.59 17.58 4.59
CA THR A 14 4.69 18.38 4.05
C THR A 14 5.61 17.56 3.15
N SER A 15 5.97 18.18 2.03
CA SER A 15 6.95 17.69 1.05
C SER A 15 8.33 17.51 1.69
N PHE A 16 8.89 16.31 1.57
CA PHE A 16 10.31 16.06 1.79
C PHE A 16 11.01 15.82 0.46
N ALA A 17 11.91 16.72 0.10
CA ALA A 17 12.84 16.57 -1.02
C ALA A 17 13.86 15.48 -0.69
N SER A 18 14.11 14.57 -1.63
CA SER A 18 15.17 13.56 -1.54
C SER A 18 16.52 14.18 -1.88
N PRO A 19 17.53 14.07 -1.01
CA PRO A 19 18.89 14.47 -1.32
C PRO A 19 19.70 13.24 -1.75
N HIS A 20 19.73 12.87 -3.01
CA HIS A 20 20.77 11.96 -3.51
C HIS A 20 21.10 12.27 -4.97
N GLY A 21 22.32 12.79 -5.16
CA GLY A 21 22.93 13.00 -6.47
C GLY A 21 23.28 11.68 -7.17
N ASP A 22 23.30 11.74 -8.49
CA ASP A 22 23.52 10.67 -9.44
C ASP A 22 24.94 10.09 -9.40
N ALA A 23 25.12 9.03 -8.61
CA ALA A 23 26.23 8.08 -8.82
C ALA A 23 25.65 6.74 -9.28
N PRO A 24 26.23 6.07 -10.28
CA PRO A 24 25.76 4.76 -10.69
C PRO A 24 25.79 3.80 -9.48
N PRO A 25 24.74 2.97 -9.31
CA PRO A 25 24.66 2.10 -8.14
C PRO A 25 25.86 1.13 -8.12
N PRO A 26 26.51 0.96 -6.96
CA PRO A 26 27.57 -0.05 -6.82
C PRO A 26 26.98 -1.43 -7.07
N THR A 27 27.68 -2.25 -7.87
CA THR A 27 27.32 -3.64 -8.12
C THR A 27 27.14 -4.40 -6.81
N PRO A 28 26.05 -5.16 -6.62
CA PRO A 28 25.83 -5.91 -5.39
C PRO A 28 26.95 -6.92 -5.15
N VAL A 29 27.59 -6.86 -3.99
CA VAL A 29 28.52 -7.89 -3.56
C VAL A 29 27.71 -8.93 -2.77
N PRO A 30 27.71 -10.23 -3.16
CA PRO A 30 26.94 -11.23 -2.44
C PRO A 30 27.42 -11.36 -1.00
N PRO A 31 26.53 -11.41 0.00
CA PRO A 31 26.89 -11.64 1.38
C PRO A 31 27.43 -13.07 1.56
N HIS A 32 28.40 -13.26 2.44
CA HIS A 32 28.90 -14.57 2.82
C HIS A 32 27.80 -15.45 3.42
N GLY A 33 27.40 -16.49 2.70
CA GLY A 33 26.35 -17.46 3.03
C GLY A 33 25.37 -17.62 1.88
N SER A 34 25.21 -18.83 1.37
CA SER A 34 24.46 -19.21 0.16
C SER A 34 23.07 -18.60 0.06
N LEU A 35 23.02 -17.39 -0.47
CA LEU A 35 21.80 -16.75 -0.96
C LEU A 35 21.74 -16.99 -2.46
N SER A 36 20.55 -17.20 -3.00
CA SER A 36 20.35 -17.09 -4.44
C SER A 36 20.99 -15.80 -4.91
N PRO A 37 21.82 -15.81 -5.94
CA PRO A 37 22.44 -14.58 -6.44
C PRO A 37 21.35 -13.57 -6.76
N PHE A 38 21.61 -12.28 -6.50
CA PHE A 38 20.71 -11.24 -6.97
C PHE A 38 20.52 -11.39 -8.48
N PRO A 39 19.31 -11.20 -9.02
CA PRO A 39 19.14 -11.14 -10.44
C PRO A 39 20.00 -10.00 -10.99
N THR A 40 20.68 -10.23 -12.10
CA THR A 40 21.51 -9.21 -12.76
C THR A 40 20.67 -8.23 -13.58
N SER A 41 19.44 -8.61 -13.90
CA SER A 41 18.46 -7.81 -14.62
C SER A 41 17.04 -8.21 -14.22
N LEU A 42 16.10 -7.33 -14.45
CA LEU A 42 14.67 -7.58 -14.25
C LEU A 42 14.02 -7.88 -15.60
N THR A 43 13.11 -8.84 -15.62
CA THR A 43 12.20 -9.02 -16.74
C THR A 43 10.99 -8.10 -16.50
N THR A 44 10.87 -7.04 -17.28
CA THR A 44 9.71 -6.14 -17.24
C THR A 44 8.83 -6.37 -18.45
N PRO A 45 7.50 -6.23 -18.35
CA PRO A 45 6.59 -6.26 -19.48
C PRO A 45 6.95 -5.18 -20.51
N THR A 46 6.76 -5.49 -21.80
CA THR A 46 6.96 -4.54 -22.89
C THR A 46 5.86 -3.47 -22.96
N ASP A 47 4.67 -3.78 -22.44
CA ASP A 47 3.53 -2.86 -22.34
C ASP A 47 3.06 -2.77 -20.88
N PRO A 48 3.36 -1.68 -20.18
CA PRO A 48 2.96 -1.51 -18.78
C PRO A 48 1.47 -1.22 -18.60
N THR A 49 0.70 -1.00 -19.68
CA THR A 49 -0.76 -0.79 -19.60
C THR A 49 -1.53 -2.12 -19.54
N VAL A 50 -0.88 -3.21 -19.88
CA VAL A 50 -1.44 -4.57 -19.80
C VAL A 50 -1.09 -5.20 -18.45
N ALA A 51 -2.09 -5.80 -17.78
CA ALA A 51 -1.88 -6.49 -16.52
C ALA A 51 -0.84 -7.62 -16.66
N PRO A 52 0.23 -7.63 -15.83
CA PRO A 52 1.31 -8.58 -16.01
C PRO A 52 0.89 -10.01 -15.65
N THR A 53 1.45 -10.98 -16.36
CA THR A 53 1.39 -12.39 -15.97
C THR A 53 2.51 -12.66 -14.98
N LEU A 54 2.15 -13.11 -13.76
CA LEU A 54 3.08 -13.36 -12.67
C LEU A 54 3.32 -14.85 -12.46
N THR A 55 4.54 -15.17 -12.03
CA THR A 55 4.92 -16.54 -11.61
C THR A 55 4.44 -16.85 -10.18
N ALA A 56 4.27 -15.84 -9.35
CA ALA A 56 3.82 -15.95 -7.96
C ALA A 56 2.45 -16.64 -7.82
N ARG A 57 2.24 -17.33 -6.68
CA ARG A 57 0.95 -17.97 -6.35
C ARG A 57 -0.11 -16.94 -5.98
N SER A 58 0.28 -15.91 -5.26
CA SER A 58 -0.61 -14.84 -4.81
C SER A 58 0.11 -13.50 -4.91
N ALA A 59 -0.62 -12.46 -5.30
CA ALA A 59 -0.05 -11.12 -5.41
C ALA A 59 -1.12 -10.03 -5.23
N VAL A 60 -0.65 -8.85 -4.78
CA VAL A 60 -1.42 -7.60 -4.74
C VAL A 60 -0.50 -6.45 -5.14
N LEU A 61 -1.02 -5.53 -5.95
CA LEU A 61 -0.46 -4.20 -6.15
C LEU A 61 -1.46 -3.17 -5.64
N ALA A 62 -1.00 -2.25 -4.80
CA ALA A 62 -1.86 -1.21 -4.25
C ALA A 62 -1.12 0.12 -4.05
N ASP A 63 -1.89 1.21 -4.00
CA ASP A 63 -1.41 2.50 -3.50
C ASP A 63 -1.34 2.45 -1.96
N LEU A 64 -0.21 2.84 -1.40
CA LEU A 64 0.01 2.79 0.05
C LEU A 64 -0.84 3.80 0.83
N ARG A 65 -1.10 4.95 0.26
CA ARG A 65 -1.87 6.01 0.92
C ARG A 65 -3.36 5.68 0.93
N SER A 66 -3.92 5.46 -0.25
CA SER A 66 -5.34 5.20 -0.38
C SER A 66 -5.71 3.76 -0.02
N GLY A 67 -4.84 2.80 -0.30
CA GLY A 67 -5.13 1.38 -0.23
C GLY A 67 -5.84 0.85 -1.46
N ASP A 68 -5.96 1.68 -2.52
CA ASP A 68 -6.57 1.28 -3.78
C ASP A 68 -5.79 0.15 -4.41
N VAL A 69 -6.48 -0.93 -4.70
CA VAL A 69 -5.88 -2.13 -5.29
C VAL A 69 -5.97 -2.04 -6.81
N MET A 70 -4.81 -2.07 -7.47
CA MET A 70 -4.67 -1.99 -8.92
C MET A 70 -4.52 -3.36 -9.59
N TYR A 71 -4.05 -4.36 -8.84
CA TYR A 71 -3.90 -5.73 -9.32
C TYR A 71 -4.08 -6.74 -8.20
N GLU A 72 -4.72 -7.86 -8.52
CA GLU A 72 -4.90 -8.99 -7.62
C GLU A 72 -4.72 -10.32 -8.34
N LYS A 73 -4.02 -11.24 -7.67
CA LYS A 73 -3.94 -12.65 -8.04
C LYS A 73 -4.08 -13.49 -6.77
N ALA A 74 -5.15 -14.26 -6.64
CA ALA A 74 -5.44 -15.10 -5.47
C ALA A 74 -5.16 -14.38 -4.14
N ALA A 75 -5.58 -13.08 -4.03
CA ALA A 75 -5.18 -12.16 -2.96
C ALA A 75 -5.63 -12.59 -1.57
N ASP A 76 -6.68 -13.40 -1.46
CA ASP A 76 -7.24 -13.93 -0.21
C ASP A 76 -6.85 -15.39 0.08
N GLN A 77 -5.98 -15.99 -0.74
CA GLN A 77 -5.49 -17.36 -0.52
C GLN A 77 -4.42 -17.36 0.59
N PRO A 78 -4.64 -18.07 1.72
CA PRO A 78 -3.62 -18.20 2.77
C PRO A 78 -2.45 -19.05 2.30
N VAL A 79 -1.24 -18.50 2.37
CA VAL A 79 0.01 -19.18 2.01
C VAL A 79 1.06 -18.99 3.11
N PRO A 80 2.06 -19.90 3.24
CA PRO A 80 3.21 -19.62 4.08
C PRO A 80 3.95 -18.37 3.58
N ILE A 81 4.43 -17.53 4.48
CA ILE A 81 4.98 -16.22 4.15
C ILE A 81 6.46 -16.05 4.55
N ALA A 82 7.05 -17.08 5.11
CA ALA A 82 8.45 -17.07 5.53
C ALA A 82 8.80 -15.81 6.34
N SER A 83 9.96 -15.21 6.08
CA SER A 83 10.47 -14.01 6.77
C SER A 83 9.68 -12.72 6.52
N ILE A 84 8.62 -12.72 5.71
CA ILE A 84 7.66 -11.60 5.65
C ILE A 84 7.00 -11.38 7.03
N THR A 85 6.89 -12.44 7.83
CA THR A 85 6.51 -12.43 9.25
C THR A 85 7.20 -11.33 10.06
N LYS A 86 8.47 -11.02 9.76
CA LYS A 86 9.28 -10.03 10.47
C LYS A 86 8.76 -8.59 10.35
N ILE A 87 7.88 -8.32 9.39
CA ILE A 87 7.18 -7.02 9.32
C ILE A 87 6.26 -6.83 10.53
N MET A 88 5.54 -7.88 10.95
CA MET A 88 4.73 -7.83 12.19
C MET A 88 5.63 -7.70 13.42
N THR A 89 6.75 -8.37 13.46
CA THR A 89 7.74 -8.24 14.54
C THR A 89 8.29 -6.80 14.61
N ALA A 90 8.60 -6.20 13.46
CA ALA A 90 9.05 -4.81 13.39
C ALA A 90 7.96 -3.83 13.86
N LEU A 91 6.70 -4.02 13.42
CA LEU A 91 5.57 -3.19 13.85
C LEU A 91 5.42 -3.20 15.37
N ILE A 92 5.47 -4.39 16.00
CA ILE A 92 5.32 -4.50 17.46
C ILE A 92 6.53 -3.89 18.18
N ALA A 93 7.74 -4.06 17.67
CA ALA A 93 8.92 -3.44 18.24
C ALA A 93 8.82 -1.89 18.19
N LEU A 94 8.44 -1.33 17.05
CA LEU A 94 8.24 0.11 16.88
C LEU A 94 7.09 0.66 17.75
N ASP A 95 6.03 -0.13 17.96
CA ASP A 95 4.90 0.26 18.83
C ASP A 95 5.26 0.25 20.33
N ARG A 96 6.27 -0.53 20.76
CA ARG A 96 6.52 -0.83 22.20
C ARG A 96 7.86 -0.39 22.75
N THR A 97 8.79 0.00 21.88
CA THR A 97 10.15 0.38 22.29
C THR A 97 10.58 1.66 21.57
N ARG A 98 11.66 2.26 22.04
CA ARG A 98 12.33 3.38 21.35
C ARG A 98 13.55 2.83 20.61
N LEU A 99 13.90 3.42 19.48
CA LEU A 99 15.04 2.96 18.65
C LEU A 99 16.37 2.95 19.44
N ALA A 100 16.53 3.88 20.40
CA ALA A 100 17.72 3.99 21.25
C ALA A 100 17.74 3.02 22.44
N ASP A 101 16.64 2.32 22.73
CA ASP A 101 16.59 1.36 23.85
C ASP A 101 17.59 0.22 23.59
N VAL A 102 18.25 -0.24 24.65
CA VAL A 102 19.29 -1.26 24.57
C VAL A 102 18.75 -2.58 25.07
N VAL A 103 18.74 -3.57 24.18
CA VAL A 103 18.38 -4.96 24.46
C VAL A 103 19.61 -5.73 24.93
N SER A 104 19.49 -6.49 26.03
CA SER A 104 20.46 -7.51 26.42
C SER A 104 20.03 -8.83 25.81
N VAL A 105 20.85 -9.39 24.91
CA VAL A 105 20.50 -10.60 24.15
C VAL A 105 20.34 -11.80 25.09
N ASP A 106 19.12 -12.30 25.19
CA ASP A 106 18.81 -13.52 25.94
C ASP A 106 19.50 -14.74 25.29
N PRO A 107 20.05 -15.68 26.07
CA PRO A 107 20.64 -16.91 25.54
C PRO A 107 19.72 -17.71 24.59
N ARG A 108 18.40 -17.61 24.78
CA ARG A 108 17.38 -18.26 23.91
C ARG A 108 17.29 -17.63 22.52
N ALA A 109 17.76 -16.41 22.34
CA ALA A 109 17.81 -15.73 21.04
C ALA A 109 19.03 -16.13 20.20
N VAL A 110 20.00 -16.82 20.79
CA VAL A 110 21.25 -17.19 20.10
C VAL A 110 21.04 -18.39 19.19
N PHE A 111 21.13 -18.15 17.89
CA PHE A 111 21.04 -19.21 16.88
C PHE A 111 22.39 -19.92 16.72
N ARG A 112 22.41 -21.22 16.95
CA ARG A 112 23.59 -22.05 16.68
C ARG A 112 23.44 -22.65 15.28
N ARG A 113 24.51 -22.55 14.46
CA ARG A 113 24.51 -23.03 13.06
C ARG A 113 24.06 -24.49 12.93
N ARG A 114 24.37 -25.34 13.92
CA ARG A 114 23.97 -26.75 13.96
C ARG A 114 22.46 -26.97 14.08
N ASP A 115 21.73 -26.00 14.69
CA ASP A 115 20.33 -26.17 15.04
C ASP A 115 19.39 -25.66 13.93
N TYR A 116 19.88 -24.73 13.10
CA TYR A 116 19.07 -24.00 12.11
C TYR A 116 19.69 -23.95 10.71
N GLY A 117 20.77 -24.70 10.45
CA GLY A 117 21.41 -24.78 9.13
C GLY A 117 21.90 -23.42 8.61
N ALA A 118 21.58 -23.12 7.35
CA ALA A 118 21.95 -21.87 6.68
C ALA A 118 21.01 -20.69 6.98
N SER A 119 20.28 -20.70 8.10
CA SER A 119 19.38 -19.63 8.50
C SER A 119 20.09 -18.29 8.65
N SER A 120 19.43 -17.21 8.23
CA SER A 120 19.98 -15.86 8.31
C SER A 120 20.07 -15.39 9.76
N THR A 121 21.26 -15.03 10.20
CA THR A 121 21.53 -14.50 11.55
C THR A 121 22.51 -13.34 11.48
N LEU A 122 22.44 -12.47 12.49
CA LEU A 122 23.46 -11.44 12.74
C LEU A 122 24.70 -12.04 13.46
N GLY A 123 24.52 -13.18 14.12
CA GLY A 123 25.53 -13.81 14.96
C GLY A 123 25.61 -13.16 16.34
N LEU A 124 24.45 -12.90 16.94
CA LEU A 124 24.33 -12.37 18.29
C LEU A 124 24.87 -13.35 19.33
N ARG A 125 25.42 -12.81 20.42
CA ARG A 125 25.91 -13.57 21.57
C ARG A 125 25.06 -13.31 22.80
N ALA A 126 24.95 -14.32 23.66
CA ALA A 126 24.23 -14.18 24.92
C ALA A 126 24.87 -13.05 25.78
N GLY A 127 24.02 -12.17 26.33
CA GLY A 127 24.44 -11.02 27.12
C GLY A 127 24.96 -9.84 26.28
N GLU A 128 25.04 -9.96 24.96
CA GLU A 128 25.42 -8.84 24.09
C GLU A 128 24.42 -7.70 24.23
N ARG A 129 24.91 -6.46 24.32
CA ARG A 129 24.07 -5.25 24.40
C ARG A 129 24.00 -4.60 23.04
N ILE A 130 22.79 -4.45 22.50
CA ILE A 130 22.55 -3.93 21.15
C ILE A 130 21.30 -3.07 21.15
N THR A 131 21.27 -1.98 20.40
CA THR A 131 20.08 -1.11 20.30
C THR A 131 18.95 -1.77 19.51
N VAL A 132 17.71 -1.42 19.83
CA VAL A 132 16.52 -1.80 19.05
C VAL A 132 16.68 -1.40 17.58
N GLU A 133 17.22 -0.20 17.30
CA GLU A 133 17.52 0.25 15.94
C GLU A 133 18.40 -0.74 15.19
N ASN A 134 19.49 -1.16 15.78
CA ASN A 134 20.42 -2.11 15.14
C ASN A 134 19.81 -3.50 14.96
N LEU A 135 18.98 -3.96 15.90
CA LEU A 135 18.21 -5.20 15.74
C LEU A 135 17.19 -5.11 14.60
N LEU A 136 16.50 -3.97 14.46
CA LEU A 136 15.59 -3.72 13.34
C LEU A 136 16.34 -3.72 12.00
N TYR A 137 17.48 -3.04 11.90
CA TYR A 137 18.33 -3.10 10.70
C TYR A 137 18.75 -4.54 10.37
N ALA A 138 19.25 -5.30 11.36
CA ALA A 138 19.65 -6.68 11.16
C ALA A 138 18.50 -7.55 10.65
N MET A 139 17.33 -7.37 11.27
CA MET A 139 16.11 -8.13 10.95
C MET A 139 15.54 -7.77 9.57
N MET A 140 15.46 -6.48 9.24
CA MET A 140 14.82 -6.05 8.00
C MET A 140 15.74 -6.21 6.78
N LEU A 141 17.02 -5.83 6.87
CA LEU A 141 17.97 -5.92 5.76
C LEU A 141 18.47 -7.36 5.57
N GLY A 142 19.09 -7.91 6.61
CA GLY A 142 19.75 -9.21 6.61
C GLY A 142 18.81 -10.39 6.85
N SER A 143 17.55 -10.10 7.21
CA SER A 143 16.59 -11.11 7.63
C SER A 143 17.01 -11.90 8.88
N ALA A 144 17.82 -11.30 9.78
CA ALA A 144 18.40 -11.93 10.93
C ALA A 144 17.32 -12.49 11.89
N ASN A 145 17.34 -13.81 12.10
CA ASN A 145 16.37 -14.51 12.95
C ASN A 145 16.67 -14.30 14.43
N ASP A 146 17.94 -14.30 14.81
CA ASP A 146 18.41 -13.98 16.16
C ASP A 146 17.99 -12.57 16.60
N ALA A 147 18.06 -11.59 15.71
CA ALA A 147 17.59 -10.24 15.98
C ALA A 147 16.06 -10.18 16.20
N ALA A 148 15.28 -10.89 15.39
CA ALA A 148 13.83 -10.99 15.57
C ALA A 148 13.47 -11.65 16.91
N LEU A 149 14.18 -12.71 17.29
CA LEU A 149 13.94 -13.44 18.52
C LEU A 149 14.41 -12.64 19.75
N ALA A 150 15.52 -11.90 19.66
CA ALA A 150 15.98 -11.01 20.72
C ALA A 150 14.93 -9.91 21.02
N LEU A 151 14.39 -9.26 19.99
CA LEU A 151 13.28 -8.29 20.15
C LEU A 151 12.04 -8.96 20.75
N ALA A 152 11.66 -10.14 20.27
CA ALA A 152 10.48 -10.84 20.76
C ALA A 152 10.57 -11.20 22.24
N ILE A 153 11.73 -11.69 22.68
CA ILE A 153 11.96 -12.10 24.08
C ILE A 153 12.06 -10.84 24.98
N ASP A 154 12.75 -9.80 24.55
CA ASP A 154 12.87 -8.56 25.29
C ASP A 154 11.49 -7.93 25.54
N ILE A 155 10.65 -7.86 24.51
CA ILE A 155 9.32 -7.21 24.56
C ILE A 155 8.29 -8.03 25.34
N ALA A 156 8.33 -9.37 25.29
CA ALA A 156 7.27 -10.23 25.80
C ALA A 156 7.74 -11.35 26.75
N GLY A 157 9.04 -11.41 27.10
CA GLY A 157 9.64 -12.42 27.97
C GLY A 157 9.85 -13.79 27.32
N SER A 158 9.15 -14.10 26.22
CA SER A 158 9.33 -15.32 25.44
C SER A 158 8.78 -15.19 24.04
N GLU A 159 9.25 -16.02 23.08
CA GLU A 159 8.71 -16.06 21.73
C GLU A 159 7.21 -16.45 21.72
N GLN A 160 6.81 -17.42 22.55
CA GLN A 160 5.40 -17.83 22.65
C GLN A 160 4.48 -16.68 23.12
N ALA A 161 4.94 -15.89 24.10
CA ALA A 161 4.19 -14.71 24.55
C ALA A 161 4.14 -13.66 23.43
N PHE A 162 5.23 -13.46 22.71
CA PHE A 162 5.29 -12.52 21.58
C PHE A 162 4.38 -12.94 20.43
N VAL A 163 4.32 -14.22 20.08
CA VAL A 163 3.39 -14.77 19.08
C VAL A 163 1.94 -14.50 19.45
N ARG A 164 1.56 -14.58 20.73
CA ARG A 164 0.22 -14.17 21.16
C ARG A 164 -0.04 -12.68 20.89
N VAL A 165 0.96 -11.82 21.12
CA VAL A 165 0.87 -10.39 20.79
C VAL A 165 0.75 -10.18 19.29
N MET A 166 1.51 -10.90 18.44
CA MET A 166 1.43 -10.84 16.99
C MET A 166 0.01 -11.18 16.49
N ASN A 167 -0.55 -12.29 16.96
CA ASN A 167 -1.89 -12.73 16.55
C ASN A 167 -2.99 -11.77 17.05
N ALA A 168 -2.86 -11.22 18.25
CA ALA A 168 -3.76 -10.18 18.74
C ALA A 168 -3.66 -8.88 17.92
N ARG A 169 -2.45 -8.51 17.46
CA ARG A 169 -2.25 -7.36 16.58
C ARG A 169 -2.84 -7.61 15.20
N ALA A 170 -2.64 -8.80 14.62
CA ALA A 170 -3.23 -9.20 13.35
C ALA A 170 -4.76 -9.12 13.39
N SER A 171 -5.39 -9.61 14.44
CA SER A 171 -6.85 -9.51 14.65
C SER A 171 -7.32 -8.05 14.68
N ARG A 172 -6.62 -7.16 15.40
CA ARG A 172 -6.96 -5.72 15.43
C ARG A 172 -6.78 -5.02 14.10
N LEU A 173 -5.87 -5.49 13.25
CA LEU A 173 -5.69 -4.99 11.88
C LEU A 173 -6.69 -5.58 10.89
N GLY A 174 -7.58 -6.46 11.32
CA GLY A 174 -8.54 -7.15 10.46
C GLY A 174 -7.91 -8.19 9.53
N MET A 175 -6.73 -8.73 9.88
CA MET A 175 -6.02 -9.78 9.14
C MET A 175 -6.65 -11.15 9.43
N ARG A 176 -7.83 -11.39 8.88
CA ARG A 176 -8.70 -12.52 9.24
C ARG A 176 -8.19 -13.89 8.79
N HIS A 177 -7.28 -13.90 7.81
CA HIS A 177 -6.70 -15.11 7.23
C HIS A 177 -5.21 -15.25 7.59
N THR A 178 -4.78 -14.59 8.69
CA THR A 178 -3.39 -14.58 9.13
C THR A 178 -3.24 -15.23 10.49
N ILE A 179 -2.26 -16.11 10.59
CA ILE A 179 -1.83 -16.72 11.86
C ILE A 179 -0.31 -16.80 11.89
N PHE A 180 0.27 -16.35 13.00
CA PHE A 180 1.72 -16.42 13.26
C PHE A 180 2.00 -17.54 14.27
N TYR A 181 3.12 -18.24 14.07
CA TYR A 181 3.62 -19.29 14.98
C TYR A 181 5.05 -19.01 15.47
N SER A 182 5.74 -18.04 14.86
CA SER A 182 7.06 -17.58 15.27
C SER A 182 7.25 -16.08 15.02
N ALA A 183 8.21 -15.48 15.72
CA ALA A 183 8.63 -14.10 15.47
C ALA A 183 9.48 -13.96 14.19
N THR A 184 10.01 -15.07 13.68
CA THR A 184 10.98 -15.13 12.60
C THR A 184 10.37 -15.51 11.25
N GLY A 185 9.29 -16.28 11.24
CA GLY A 185 8.70 -16.89 10.05
C GLY A 185 9.43 -18.16 9.58
N LEU A 186 10.24 -18.81 10.44
CA LEU A 186 10.82 -20.12 10.17
C LEU A 186 9.83 -21.27 10.32
N ASP A 187 8.72 -21.03 11.02
CA ASP A 187 7.65 -22.00 11.18
C ASP A 187 6.63 -21.82 10.03
N ASP A 188 6.68 -22.74 9.07
CA ASP A 188 5.82 -22.71 7.88
C ASP A 188 4.32 -22.99 8.15
N ARG A 189 3.93 -23.27 9.40
CA ARG A 189 2.50 -23.26 9.82
C ARG A 189 1.95 -21.84 9.80
N GLY A 190 2.81 -20.82 9.99
CA GLY A 190 2.45 -19.41 9.84
C GLY A 190 1.98 -19.11 8.42
N ARG A 191 0.79 -18.52 8.30
CA ARG A 191 0.16 -18.19 7.02
C ARG A 191 -0.41 -16.80 7.02
N SER A 192 -0.45 -16.20 5.85
CA SER A 192 -1.15 -14.94 5.60
C SER A 192 -1.64 -14.89 4.16
N THR A 193 -2.37 -13.84 3.82
CA THR A 193 -2.81 -13.55 2.45
C THR A 193 -2.17 -12.25 1.98
N ALA A 194 -2.06 -12.05 0.67
CA ALA A 194 -1.53 -10.81 0.12
C ALA A 194 -2.39 -9.60 0.56
N ARG A 195 -3.71 -9.77 0.66
CA ARG A 195 -4.63 -8.73 1.14
C ARG A 195 -4.44 -8.41 2.63
N ASP A 196 -4.23 -9.39 3.48
CA ASP A 196 -3.96 -9.16 4.90
C ASP A 196 -2.60 -8.48 5.10
N LEU A 197 -1.58 -8.88 4.33
CA LEU A 197 -0.28 -8.24 4.35
C LEU A 197 -0.32 -6.78 3.87
N LEU A 198 -1.21 -6.44 2.93
CA LEU A 198 -1.43 -5.04 2.55
C LEU A 198 -1.88 -4.19 3.73
N ARG A 199 -2.80 -4.72 4.58
CA ARG A 199 -3.23 -4.02 5.81
C ARG A 199 -2.05 -3.79 6.76
N LEU A 200 -1.22 -4.80 6.96
CA LEU A 200 -0.03 -4.71 7.81
C LEU A 200 0.98 -3.69 7.29
N VAL A 201 1.31 -3.75 5.99
CA VAL A 201 2.32 -2.90 5.37
C VAL A 201 1.91 -1.44 5.40
N ARG A 202 0.65 -1.14 5.11
CA ARG A 202 0.13 0.24 5.18
C ARG A 202 0.29 0.85 6.57
N VAL A 203 0.13 0.06 7.62
CA VAL A 203 0.30 0.54 9.00
C VAL A 203 1.77 0.73 9.34
N VAL A 204 2.64 -0.22 9.03
CA VAL A 204 4.05 -0.12 9.41
C VAL A 204 4.81 0.92 8.60
N GLU A 205 4.48 1.09 7.32
CA GLU A 205 5.11 2.12 6.46
C GLU A 205 4.62 3.55 6.74
N ALA A 206 3.55 3.70 7.53
CA ALA A 206 3.14 4.99 8.06
C ALA A 206 3.93 5.41 9.33
N ILE A 207 4.74 4.51 9.90
CA ILE A 207 5.57 4.82 11.06
C ILE A 207 6.85 5.50 10.61
N ASP A 208 7.12 6.68 11.16
CA ASP A 208 8.31 7.46 10.84
C ASP A 208 9.60 6.66 11.04
N GLY A 209 10.44 6.66 10.03
CA GLY A 209 11.74 5.99 10.04
C GLY A 209 11.71 4.51 9.67
N PHE A 210 10.56 3.87 9.46
CA PHE A 210 10.51 2.51 8.96
C PHE A 210 11.05 2.42 7.52
N ASP A 211 10.65 3.35 6.66
CA ASP A 211 11.15 3.45 5.29
C ASP A 211 12.67 3.72 5.25
N ARG A 212 13.20 4.56 6.16
CA ARG A 212 14.65 4.77 6.30
C ARG A 212 15.39 3.46 6.59
N ILE A 213 14.85 2.62 7.47
CA ILE A 213 15.44 1.31 7.77
C ILE A 213 15.41 0.43 6.52
N THR A 214 14.24 0.27 5.89
CA THR A 214 14.04 -0.68 4.78
C THR A 214 14.67 -0.22 3.47
N ALA A 215 14.86 1.08 3.25
CA ALA A 215 15.56 1.64 2.10
C ALA A 215 17.09 1.55 2.21
N THR A 216 17.62 1.29 3.41
CA THR A 216 19.07 1.22 3.62
C THR A 216 19.64 0.03 2.88
N ARG A 217 20.62 0.27 1.98
CA ARG A 217 21.29 -0.76 1.18
C ARG A 217 22.32 -1.55 1.99
N PHE A 218 23.12 -0.84 2.82
CA PHE A 218 24.14 -1.41 3.68
C PHE A 218 24.10 -0.78 5.06
N ARG A 219 24.34 -1.58 6.09
CA ARG A 219 24.51 -1.11 7.47
C ARG A 219 25.67 -1.82 8.12
N THR A 220 26.53 -1.08 8.81
CA THR A 220 27.51 -1.65 9.72
C THR A 220 26.96 -1.56 11.14
N ILE A 221 26.89 -2.71 11.82
CA ILE A 221 26.40 -2.82 13.19
C ILE A 221 27.60 -3.11 14.09
N PRO A 222 27.92 -2.22 15.03
CA PRO A 222 28.99 -2.44 15.99
C PRO A 222 28.76 -3.74 16.79
N ALA A 223 29.82 -4.51 17.00
CA ALA A 223 29.79 -5.66 17.87
C ALA A 223 30.42 -5.30 19.21
N SER A 224 29.81 -5.72 20.33
CA SER A 224 30.40 -5.54 21.65
C SER A 224 31.69 -6.34 21.83
N GLN A 225 31.87 -7.40 21.06
CA GLN A 225 33.07 -8.25 21.00
C GLN A 225 33.28 -8.78 19.57
N GLY A 226 34.49 -8.64 19.06
CA GLY A 226 34.85 -9.05 17.70
C GLY A 226 34.64 -7.95 16.66
N PRO A 227 34.76 -8.28 15.37
CA PRO A 227 34.60 -7.29 14.30
C PRO A 227 33.15 -6.83 14.13
N ASP A 228 32.99 -5.59 13.68
CA ASP A 228 31.70 -5.05 13.28
C ASP A 228 31.06 -5.90 12.17
N ARG A 229 29.72 -5.94 12.18
CA ARG A 229 28.94 -6.76 11.25
C ARG A 229 28.39 -5.89 10.13
N ARG A 230 28.91 -6.07 8.92
CA ARG A 230 28.36 -5.40 7.74
C ARG A 230 27.20 -6.23 7.16
N ILE A 231 26.04 -5.59 7.03
CA ILE A 231 24.82 -6.20 6.49
C ILE A 231 24.48 -5.54 5.16
N GLN A 232 24.12 -6.34 4.18
CA GLN A 232 23.53 -5.91 2.92
C GLN A 232 22.03 -6.21 2.93
N ASN A 233 21.23 -5.29 2.41
CA ASN A 233 19.80 -5.51 2.21
C ASN A 233 19.58 -6.59 1.14
N ARG A 234 18.64 -7.49 1.38
CA ARG A 234 18.31 -8.59 0.48
C ARG A 234 17.30 -8.22 -0.60
N ASN A 235 16.70 -7.04 -0.52
CA ASN A 235 15.79 -6.56 -1.54
C ASN A 235 16.58 -6.00 -2.73
N ALA A 236 16.74 -6.82 -3.79
CA ALA A 236 17.48 -6.45 -4.98
C ALA A 236 16.87 -5.23 -5.71
N LEU A 237 15.58 -4.96 -5.55
CA LEU A 237 14.93 -3.81 -6.20
C LEU A 237 15.49 -2.46 -5.73
N LEU A 238 16.12 -2.39 -4.56
CA LEU A 238 16.83 -1.18 -4.13
C LEU A 238 17.96 -0.76 -5.09
N TRP A 239 18.46 -1.67 -5.92
CA TRP A 239 19.48 -1.39 -6.94
C TRP A 239 18.92 -1.43 -8.35
N LEU A 240 17.90 -2.26 -8.59
CA LEU A 240 17.43 -2.62 -9.93
C LEU A 240 16.17 -1.86 -10.35
N TYR A 241 15.40 -1.29 -9.41
CA TYR A 241 14.17 -0.57 -9.71
C TYR A 241 14.19 0.82 -9.08
N PRO A 242 14.24 1.90 -9.88
CA PRO A 242 14.28 3.28 -9.38
C PRO A 242 13.10 3.61 -8.46
N GLY A 243 13.39 4.33 -7.38
CA GLY A 243 12.36 4.75 -6.42
C GLY A 243 12.00 3.69 -5.36
N THR A 244 12.59 2.50 -5.39
CA THR A 244 12.37 1.49 -4.35
C THR A 244 12.90 1.96 -2.99
N PHE A 245 12.07 1.85 -1.93
CA PHE A 245 12.43 2.22 -0.56
C PHE A 245 12.11 1.14 0.49
N GLY A 246 11.57 0.00 0.12
CA GLY A 246 11.26 -1.10 1.06
C GLY A 246 10.76 -2.35 0.33
N SER A 247 10.29 -3.42 1.01
CA SER A 247 10.24 -3.59 2.45
C SER A 247 10.94 -4.88 2.90
N LYS A 248 10.54 -6.11 2.41
CA LYS A 248 11.05 -7.37 2.98
C LYS A 248 11.01 -8.54 2.00
N THR A 249 12.07 -9.36 2.03
CA THR A 249 12.14 -10.65 1.35
C THR A 249 11.88 -11.81 2.32
N GLY A 250 11.37 -12.93 1.84
CA GLY A 250 11.21 -14.16 2.59
C GLY A 250 11.33 -15.38 1.69
N SER A 251 11.88 -16.48 2.21
CA SER A 251 11.93 -17.76 1.48
C SER A 251 12.02 -18.92 2.44
N THR A 252 11.22 -19.96 2.19
CA THR A 252 11.36 -21.34 2.69
C THR A 252 10.97 -22.31 1.57
N LEU A 253 11.23 -23.60 1.75
CA LEU A 253 10.84 -24.60 0.75
C LEU A 253 9.31 -24.60 0.50
N LEU A 254 8.50 -24.40 1.53
CA LEU A 254 7.05 -24.42 1.40
C LEU A 254 6.48 -23.07 0.95
N ALA A 255 7.04 -21.97 1.44
CA ALA A 255 6.62 -20.63 1.05
C ALA A 255 6.98 -20.31 -0.40
N GLY A 256 8.04 -20.88 -0.95
CA GLY A 256 8.69 -20.35 -2.14
C GLY A 256 9.34 -19.01 -1.86
N SER A 257 9.58 -18.21 -2.88
CA SER A 257 10.13 -16.86 -2.74
C SER A 257 9.00 -15.83 -2.55
N CYS A 258 9.13 -15.01 -1.52
CA CYS A 258 8.18 -13.96 -1.17
C CYS A 258 8.87 -12.60 -1.14
N LEU A 259 8.19 -11.56 -1.60
CA LEU A 259 8.69 -10.19 -1.58
C LEU A 259 7.54 -9.22 -1.32
N ILE A 260 7.78 -8.27 -0.43
CA ILE A 260 7.04 -7.03 -0.37
C ILE A 260 7.99 -5.93 -0.80
N ALA A 261 7.64 -5.22 -1.85
CA ALA A 261 8.43 -4.14 -2.42
C ALA A 261 7.61 -2.87 -2.50
N SER A 262 8.11 -1.80 -1.88
CA SER A 262 7.50 -0.47 -1.92
C SER A 262 8.38 0.46 -2.74
N ALA A 263 7.75 1.24 -3.62
CA ALA A 263 8.43 2.21 -4.46
C ALA A 263 7.64 3.52 -4.55
N ALA A 264 8.36 4.61 -4.80
CA ALA A 264 7.80 5.95 -4.99
C ALA A 264 8.19 6.52 -6.34
N ARG A 265 7.25 7.22 -6.99
CA ARG A 265 7.48 8.02 -8.20
C ARG A 265 6.61 9.27 -8.11
N GLY A 266 7.25 10.43 -7.94
CA GLY A 266 6.54 11.68 -7.62
C GLY A 266 5.80 11.55 -6.27
N ASP A 267 4.54 11.90 -6.24
CA ASP A 267 3.66 11.83 -5.06
C ASP A 267 3.04 10.43 -4.83
N ARG A 268 3.20 9.51 -5.79
CA ARG A 268 2.64 8.16 -5.71
C ARG A 268 3.58 7.21 -4.98
N ARG A 269 3.03 6.44 -4.05
CA ARG A 269 3.74 5.38 -3.31
C ARG A 269 2.97 4.08 -3.47
N LEU A 270 3.59 3.13 -4.16
CA LEU A 270 2.98 1.83 -4.46
C LEU A 270 3.66 0.71 -3.67
N VAL A 271 2.89 -0.33 -3.38
CA VAL A 271 3.40 -1.58 -2.83
C VAL A 271 3.00 -2.76 -3.69
N ALA A 272 3.99 -3.56 -4.07
CA ALA A 272 3.80 -4.87 -4.69
C ALA A 272 4.06 -5.96 -3.64
N ILE A 273 3.07 -6.80 -3.41
CA ILE A 273 3.14 -7.98 -2.54
C ILE A 273 3.13 -9.21 -3.44
N VAL A 274 4.19 -10.00 -3.39
CA VAL A 274 4.42 -11.18 -4.22
C VAL A 274 4.69 -12.36 -3.29
N LEU A 275 3.85 -13.39 -3.34
CA LEU A 275 3.93 -14.56 -2.47
C LEU A 275 4.03 -15.86 -3.27
N GLY A 276 4.97 -16.70 -2.88
CA GLY A 276 5.10 -18.03 -3.45
C GLY A 276 5.56 -18.05 -4.90
N ALA A 277 6.42 -17.12 -5.30
CA ALA A 277 7.13 -17.23 -6.57
C ALA A 277 8.08 -18.43 -6.55
N PRO A 278 8.15 -19.23 -7.63
CA PRO A 278 8.99 -20.43 -7.62
C PRO A 278 10.49 -20.10 -7.56
N HIS A 279 10.90 -18.99 -8.14
CA HIS A 279 12.33 -18.60 -8.22
C HIS A 279 12.55 -17.12 -7.89
N ASP A 280 12.14 -16.24 -8.77
CA ASP A 280 12.44 -14.79 -8.72
C ASP A 280 11.17 -13.96 -8.41
N PRO A 281 11.04 -13.41 -7.19
CA PRO A 281 9.94 -12.53 -6.86
C PRO A 281 10.19 -11.07 -7.32
N PHE A 282 11.42 -10.73 -7.70
CA PHE A 282 11.80 -9.36 -8.02
C PHE A 282 11.26 -8.92 -9.37
N SER A 283 11.31 -9.81 -10.39
CA SER A 283 10.73 -9.53 -11.70
C SER A 283 9.20 -9.39 -11.62
N ASP A 284 8.51 -10.26 -10.88
CA ASP A 284 7.08 -10.15 -10.63
C ASP A 284 6.72 -8.81 -9.95
N ALA A 285 7.48 -8.41 -8.92
CA ALA A 285 7.25 -7.16 -8.20
C ALA A 285 7.55 -5.92 -9.07
N ALA A 286 8.63 -5.96 -9.86
CA ALA A 286 8.96 -4.88 -10.80
C ALA A 286 7.89 -4.72 -11.88
N ALA A 287 7.38 -5.82 -12.42
CA ALA A 287 6.28 -5.80 -13.40
C ALA A 287 5.01 -5.19 -12.82
N LEU A 288 4.67 -5.54 -11.57
CA LEU A 288 3.52 -4.94 -10.86
C LEU A 288 3.73 -3.44 -10.64
N LEU A 289 4.90 -3.03 -10.16
CA LEU A 289 5.19 -1.61 -9.92
C LEU A 289 5.15 -0.79 -11.22
N ALA A 290 5.72 -1.32 -12.31
CA ALA A 290 5.64 -0.69 -13.64
C ALA A 290 4.17 -0.56 -14.09
N TYR A 291 3.39 -1.65 -14.00
CA TYR A 291 1.97 -1.64 -14.31
C TYR A 291 1.21 -0.58 -13.49
N GLY A 292 1.51 -0.45 -12.20
CA GLY A 292 0.86 0.54 -11.35
C GLY A 292 1.25 1.98 -11.71
N PHE A 293 2.54 2.26 -11.91
CA PHE A 293 3.01 3.61 -12.19
C PHE A 293 2.65 4.10 -13.59
N ASP A 294 2.72 3.23 -14.59
CA ASP A 294 2.58 3.59 -16.00
C ASP A 294 1.18 3.26 -16.55
N GLY A 295 0.53 2.24 -16.01
CA GLY A 295 -0.81 1.79 -16.43
C GLY A 295 -1.97 2.55 -15.76
N PHE A 296 -1.71 3.39 -14.75
CA PHE A 296 -2.76 4.11 -14.02
C PHE A 296 -2.44 5.59 -13.87
N THR A 297 -3.48 6.42 -13.99
CA THR A 297 -3.41 7.87 -13.77
C THR A 297 -4.34 8.25 -12.61
N LYS A 298 -3.85 9.05 -11.67
CA LYS A 298 -4.69 9.67 -10.64
C LYS A 298 -5.50 10.79 -11.27
N ARG A 299 -6.81 10.77 -11.10
CA ARG A 299 -7.73 11.82 -11.56
C ARG A 299 -8.62 12.27 -10.41
N THR A 300 -8.78 13.59 -10.29
CA THR A 300 -9.86 14.19 -9.51
C THR A 300 -11.09 14.23 -10.41
N LEU A 301 -12.11 13.49 -10.01
CA LEU A 301 -13.36 13.27 -10.75
C LEU A 301 -14.45 14.23 -10.30
N ALA A 302 -14.41 14.65 -9.02
CA ALA A 302 -15.22 15.71 -8.48
C ALA A 302 -14.42 16.46 -7.41
N SER A 303 -14.47 17.79 -7.40
CA SER A 303 -13.85 18.62 -6.35
C SER A 303 -14.92 19.03 -5.36
N GLU A 304 -14.62 19.02 -4.06
CA GLU A 304 -15.55 19.51 -3.04
C GLU A 304 -15.96 20.95 -3.36
N GLY A 305 -17.29 21.23 -3.36
CA GLY A 305 -17.85 22.51 -3.78
C GLY A 305 -17.87 22.74 -5.30
N GLY A 306 -17.34 21.81 -6.10
CA GLY A 306 -17.37 21.88 -7.57
C GLY A 306 -18.80 21.86 -8.11
N ASP A 307 -19.08 22.70 -9.11
CA ASP A 307 -20.40 22.81 -9.74
C ASP A 307 -20.72 21.54 -10.56
N GLU A 308 -21.79 20.87 -10.17
CA GLU A 308 -22.30 19.66 -10.84
C GLU A 308 -23.61 19.94 -11.62
N GLY A 309 -23.91 21.21 -11.81
CA GLY A 309 -25.04 21.67 -12.57
C GLY A 309 -26.34 21.72 -11.80
N THR A 310 -27.45 21.30 -12.42
CA THR A 310 -28.80 21.39 -11.84
C THR A 310 -29.45 20.02 -11.74
N LEU A 311 -29.92 19.67 -10.56
CA LEU A 311 -30.59 18.40 -10.26
C LEU A 311 -32.11 18.62 -10.13
N ALA A 312 -32.88 17.86 -10.89
CA ALA A 312 -34.35 17.81 -10.71
C ALA A 312 -34.67 16.94 -9.50
N ILE A 313 -35.40 17.50 -8.55
CA ILE A 313 -35.93 16.82 -7.35
C ILE A 313 -37.47 16.99 -7.33
N ARG A 314 -38.15 16.29 -6.39
CA ARG A 314 -39.59 16.40 -6.27
C ARG A 314 -40.02 17.85 -5.98
N GLY A 315 -40.78 18.48 -6.90
CA GLY A 315 -41.31 19.84 -6.77
C GLY A 315 -40.46 20.94 -7.40
N GLY A 316 -39.27 20.63 -7.95
CA GLY A 316 -38.44 21.63 -8.61
C GLY A 316 -37.07 21.15 -9.06
N ALA A 317 -36.21 22.09 -9.45
CA ALA A 317 -34.82 21.84 -9.81
C ALA A 317 -33.92 22.77 -9.00
N VAL A 318 -32.75 22.25 -8.57
CA VAL A 318 -31.84 22.98 -7.70
C VAL A 318 -30.40 22.89 -8.21
N PRO A 319 -29.61 23.96 -8.08
CA PRO A 319 -28.19 23.90 -8.36
C PRO A 319 -27.50 23.07 -7.31
N VAL A 320 -26.61 22.17 -7.73
CA VAL A 320 -25.91 21.24 -6.87
C VAL A 320 -24.41 21.32 -7.07
N VAL A 321 -23.68 21.08 -5.98
CA VAL A 321 -22.23 20.96 -5.97
C VAL A 321 -21.84 19.60 -5.36
N ALA A 322 -20.65 19.13 -5.67
CA ALA A 322 -20.10 17.95 -5.02
C ALA A 322 -19.85 18.23 -3.53
N GLY A 323 -20.39 17.40 -2.67
CA GLY A 323 -20.26 17.55 -1.20
C GLY A 323 -18.97 16.97 -0.63
N ALA A 324 -18.12 16.40 -1.48
CA ALA A 324 -16.78 15.88 -1.13
C ALA A 324 -15.92 15.77 -2.39
N GLU A 325 -14.61 15.71 -2.22
CA GLU A 325 -13.71 15.36 -3.31
C GLU A 325 -13.83 13.86 -3.66
N LEU A 326 -13.81 13.55 -4.95
CA LEU A 326 -13.64 12.20 -5.50
C LEU A 326 -12.40 12.18 -6.37
N SER A 327 -11.33 11.56 -5.85
CA SER A 327 -10.12 11.27 -6.61
C SER A 327 -9.91 9.77 -6.68
N ALA A 328 -9.49 9.24 -7.83
CA ALA A 328 -9.25 7.81 -8.03
C ALA A 328 -8.07 7.54 -8.96
N LEU A 329 -7.49 6.35 -8.83
CA LEU A 329 -6.55 5.77 -9.79
C LEU A 329 -7.34 5.05 -10.89
N ILE A 330 -7.22 5.53 -12.12
CA ILE A 330 -7.96 5.03 -13.27
C ILE A 330 -6.98 4.40 -14.24
N PRO A 331 -7.27 3.19 -14.77
CA PRO A 331 -6.47 2.63 -15.84
C PRO A 331 -6.38 3.64 -17.00
N THR A 332 -5.16 3.90 -17.48
CA THR A 332 -4.92 4.88 -18.55
C THR A 332 -5.76 4.58 -19.79
N THR A 333 -5.97 3.28 -20.08
CA THR A 333 -6.81 2.81 -21.18
C THR A 333 -8.31 3.01 -20.98
N SER A 334 -8.74 3.40 -19.78
CA SER A 334 -10.17 3.57 -19.44
C SER A 334 -10.57 5.03 -19.23
N ILE A 335 -9.65 5.98 -19.40
CA ILE A 335 -9.92 7.41 -19.16
C ILE A 335 -11.05 7.92 -20.07
N ASP A 336 -11.01 7.55 -21.35
CA ASP A 336 -12.02 7.97 -22.34
C ASP A 336 -13.37 7.24 -22.19
N HIS A 337 -13.44 6.29 -21.27
CA HIS A 337 -14.63 5.50 -20.98
C HIS A 337 -15.28 5.85 -19.64
N LEU A 338 -14.85 6.95 -19.01
CA LEU A 338 -15.47 7.46 -17.80
C LEU A 338 -16.93 7.83 -18.07
N ARG A 339 -17.81 7.44 -17.16
CA ARG A 339 -19.24 7.75 -17.18
C ARG A 339 -19.65 8.33 -15.85
N GLU A 340 -20.29 9.47 -15.91
CA GLU A 340 -20.90 10.14 -14.76
C GLU A 340 -22.41 9.91 -14.79
N ARG A 341 -22.97 9.62 -13.64
CA ARG A 341 -24.41 9.47 -13.45
C ARG A 341 -24.85 10.19 -12.20
N ILE A 342 -25.71 11.17 -12.39
CA ILE A 342 -26.36 11.90 -11.30
C ILE A 342 -27.71 11.24 -10.99
N SER A 343 -27.98 11.01 -9.71
CA SER A 343 -29.28 10.52 -9.23
C SER A 343 -29.79 11.36 -8.08
N ALA A 344 -31.07 11.76 -8.14
CA ALA A 344 -31.72 12.44 -7.04
C ALA A 344 -32.04 11.50 -5.88
N ASP A 345 -31.93 11.99 -4.64
CA ASP A 345 -32.46 11.29 -3.48
C ASP A 345 -34.02 11.33 -3.56
N PRO A 346 -34.71 10.18 -3.54
CA PRO A 346 -36.17 10.13 -3.58
C PRO A 346 -36.84 10.90 -2.45
N ARG A 347 -36.14 11.16 -1.35
CA ARG A 347 -36.63 11.91 -0.18
C ARG A 347 -36.42 13.41 -0.30
N ALA A 348 -35.59 13.86 -1.27
CA ALA A 348 -35.36 15.28 -1.48
C ALA A 348 -36.60 15.94 -2.02
N ALA A 349 -37.05 17.00 -1.36
CA ALA A 349 -38.22 17.78 -1.72
C ALA A 349 -37.88 19.28 -1.85
N PHE A 350 -38.65 20.00 -2.67
CA PHE A 350 -38.51 21.43 -2.85
C PHE A 350 -39.42 22.20 -1.89
N PRO A 351 -39.00 23.36 -1.31
CA PRO A 351 -37.66 23.92 -1.37
C PRO A 351 -36.68 23.17 -0.43
N PRO A 352 -35.49 22.82 -0.91
CA PRO A 352 -34.48 22.17 -0.06
C PRO A 352 -33.75 23.21 0.80
N ILE A 353 -33.14 22.74 1.87
CA ILE A 353 -32.26 23.57 2.71
C ILE A 353 -30.88 23.67 2.05
N PRO A 354 -30.26 24.88 1.93
CA PRO A 354 -28.87 25.00 1.48
C PRO A 354 -27.91 24.09 2.26
N GLY A 355 -26.98 23.45 1.58
CA GLY A 355 -26.07 22.50 2.19
C GLY A 355 -26.67 21.10 2.45
N SER A 356 -27.98 20.89 2.25
CA SER A 356 -28.58 19.56 2.39
C SER A 356 -28.24 18.67 1.21
N ARG A 357 -28.06 17.37 1.49
CA ARG A 357 -27.88 16.35 0.45
C ARG A 357 -29.19 16.14 -0.30
N VAL A 358 -29.12 16.19 -1.63
CA VAL A 358 -30.27 16.01 -2.51
C VAL A 358 -30.06 14.95 -3.60
N GLY A 359 -28.85 14.41 -3.68
CA GLY A 359 -28.55 13.41 -4.69
C GLY A 359 -27.18 12.78 -4.50
N THR A 360 -26.75 12.06 -5.53
CA THR A 360 -25.45 11.40 -5.58
C THR A 360 -24.92 11.47 -7.01
N LEU A 361 -23.67 11.89 -7.16
CA LEU A 361 -22.86 11.68 -8.36
C LEU A 361 -22.17 10.33 -8.26
N LEU A 362 -22.38 9.46 -9.22
CA LEU A 362 -21.73 8.16 -9.39
C LEU A 362 -20.81 8.24 -10.59
N VAL A 363 -19.53 7.87 -10.41
CA VAL A 363 -18.56 7.76 -11.50
C VAL A 363 -18.20 6.30 -11.73
N SER A 364 -18.18 5.88 -12.98
CA SER A 364 -17.92 4.48 -13.37
C SER A 364 -17.15 4.39 -14.68
N ILE A 365 -16.56 3.24 -14.92
CA ILE A 365 -16.07 2.77 -16.22
C ILE A 365 -16.85 1.50 -16.60
N PRO A 366 -16.78 1.01 -17.84
CA PRO A 366 -17.49 -0.20 -18.24
C PRO A 366 -17.26 -1.37 -17.27
N GLY A 367 -18.36 -1.87 -16.69
CA GLY A 367 -18.33 -3.00 -15.75
C GLY A 367 -17.86 -2.68 -14.34
N HIS A 368 -17.47 -1.42 -14.02
CA HIS A 368 -16.97 -1.09 -12.69
C HIS A 368 -17.36 0.32 -12.20
N THR A 369 -17.82 0.40 -10.95
CA THR A 369 -18.04 1.68 -10.27
C THR A 369 -16.74 2.17 -9.66
N ILE A 370 -16.31 3.38 -10.04
CA ILE A 370 -15.12 4.03 -9.46
C ILE A 370 -15.46 4.61 -8.09
N GLY A 371 -16.57 5.35 -8.00
CA GLY A 371 -16.99 5.91 -6.74
C GLY A 371 -18.22 6.81 -6.82
N SER A 372 -18.57 7.38 -5.68
CA SER A 372 -19.69 8.32 -5.61
C SER A 372 -19.46 9.39 -4.55
N VAL A 373 -19.99 10.58 -4.82
CA VAL A 373 -20.03 11.68 -3.84
C VAL A 373 -21.47 12.17 -3.66
N PRO A 374 -21.83 12.67 -2.45
CA PRO A 374 -23.10 13.30 -2.24
C PRO A 374 -23.17 14.60 -3.04
N LEU A 375 -24.35 14.89 -3.60
CA LEU A 375 -24.67 16.18 -4.18
C LEU A 375 -25.41 17.00 -3.14
N ILE A 376 -24.92 18.20 -2.87
CA ILE A 376 -25.52 19.15 -1.92
C ILE A 376 -26.00 20.38 -2.63
N VAL A 377 -27.02 21.02 -2.08
CA VAL A 377 -27.58 22.26 -2.61
C VAL A 377 -26.63 23.42 -2.39
N SER A 378 -26.17 24.07 -3.45
CA SER A 378 -25.28 25.22 -3.37
C SER A 378 -25.98 26.52 -3.00
N ALA A 379 -27.18 26.70 -3.54
CA ALA A 379 -28.07 27.83 -3.22
C ALA A 379 -29.53 27.40 -3.42
N VAL A 380 -30.45 28.01 -2.71
CA VAL A 380 -31.87 27.82 -3.00
C VAL A 380 -32.24 28.75 -4.18
N PRO A 381 -32.67 28.22 -5.32
CA PRO A 381 -33.15 29.06 -6.38
C PRO A 381 -34.38 29.82 -5.86
N PRO A 382 -34.61 31.06 -6.31
CA PRO A 382 -35.85 31.77 -5.98
C PRO A 382 -37.06 30.90 -6.40
N PRO A 383 -38.17 30.94 -5.64
CA PRO A 383 -39.35 30.20 -5.99
C PRO A 383 -39.74 30.55 -7.44
N PRO A 384 -40.18 29.57 -8.24
CA PRO A 384 -40.60 29.86 -9.61
C PRO A 384 -41.61 30.96 -9.56
N ALA A 385 -41.36 32.04 -10.31
CA ALA A 385 -42.32 33.16 -10.38
C ALA A 385 -43.68 32.59 -10.76
N SER A 386 -44.59 32.65 -9.81
CA SER A 386 -45.96 32.18 -9.98
C SER A 386 -46.64 33.10 -10.96
N SER A 387 -46.69 32.82 -12.24
CA SER A 387 -47.40 33.53 -13.30
C SER A 387 -46.54 34.25 -14.36
N GLY A 388 -45.57 33.58 -14.95
CA GLY A 388 -45.08 34.04 -16.27
C GLY A 388 -45.77 33.27 -17.40
N PRO A 389 -46.02 33.90 -18.57
CA PRO A 389 -46.62 33.23 -19.71
C PRO A 389 -45.82 31.97 -20.09
N TRP A 390 -46.52 30.94 -20.58
CA TRP A 390 -45.92 29.62 -20.87
C TRP A 390 -44.68 29.67 -21.79
N TRP A 391 -44.59 30.69 -22.65
CA TRP A 391 -43.44 30.88 -23.56
C TRP A 391 -42.15 31.33 -22.88
N VAL A 392 -42.22 31.99 -21.72
CA VAL A 392 -41.02 32.27 -20.88
C VAL A 392 -40.47 30.99 -20.30
N ARG A 393 -41.30 29.99 -19.97
CA ARG A 393 -40.89 28.68 -19.48
C ARG A 393 -40.26 27.82 -20.57
N ALA A 394 -40.71 27.96 -21.83
CA ALA A 394 -40.14 27.26 -22.98
C ALA A 394 -38.76 27.79 -23.38
N GLY A 395 -38.50 29.10 -23.23
CA GLY A 395 -37.21 29.73 -23.57
C GLY A 395 -36.06 29.35 -22.63
N ILE A 396 -36.39 29.13 -21.34
CA ILE A 396 -35.39 28.71 -20.34
C ILE A 396 -35.00 27.24 -20.53
N SER A 397 -35.91 26.39 -21.02
CA SER A 397 -35.65 24.97 -21.30
C SER A 397 -34.74 24.78 -22.53
N LEU A 398 -34.89 25.61 -23.57
CA LEU A 398 -34.10 25.51 -24.81
C LEU A 398 -32.68 26.04 -24.66
N GLY A 399 -32.44 27.06 -23.84
CA GLY A 399 -31.09 27.62 -23.60
C GLY A 399 -30.15 26.68 -22.83
N ARG A 400 -30.69 25.75 -22.05
CA ARG A 400 -29.91 24.84 -21.21
C ARG A 400 -29.49 23.54 -21.91
N SER A 401 -30.25 23.11 -22.93
CA SER A 401 -29.86 21.95 -23.75
C SER A 401 -28.66 22.23 -24.67
N ILE A 402 -28.38 23.49 -24.98
CA ILE A 402 -27.24 23.89 -25.85
C ILE A 402 -25.91 23.90 -25.07
N VAL A 403 -25.94 24.21 -23.76
CA VAL A 403 -24.72 24.24 -22.94
C VAL A 403 -24.20 22.82 -22.65
N GLY A 404 -25.10 21.84 -22.52
CA GLY A 404 -24.70 20.41 -22.36
C GLY A 404 -24.10 19.80 -23.62
N ALA A 405 -24.56 20.23 -24.81
CA ALA A 405 -24.07 19.72 -26.09
C ALA A 405 -22.70 20.30 -26.48
N VAL A 406 -22.38 21.53 -26.07
CA VAL A 406 -21.10 22.18 -26.38
C VAL A 406 -19.96 21.63 -25.52
N ARG A 407 -20.23 21.14 -24.31
CA ARG A 407 -19.21 20.47 -23.47
C ARG A 407 -18.83 19.07 -23.96
N ALA A 408 -19.70 18.42 -24.74
CA ALA A 408 -19.40 17.10 -25.32
C ALA A 408 -18.55 17.18 -26.60
N LEU A 409 -18.33 18.38 -27.18
CA LEU A 409 -17.60 18.59 -28.43
C LEU A 409 -16.28 19.32 -28.26
N SER A 410 -15.89 19.72 -27.02
CA SER A 410 -14.66 20.49 -26.75
C SER A 410 -13.75 19.84 -25.68
N GLY A 411 -13.81 18.51 -25.53
CA GLY A 411 -12.89 17.73 -24.66
C GLY A 411 -12.05 16.75 -25.45
#